data_b4eeb241796bb6313eb32d2009c958f6
#
_entry.id   b4eeb241796bb6313eb32d2009c958f6
#
_cell.length_a   1.000
_cell.length_b   1.000
_cell.length_c   1.000
_cell.angle_alpha   90.00
_cell.angle_beta   90.00
_cell.angle_gamma   90.00
#
_symmetry.space_group_name_H-M   'P 1'
#
loop_
_entity.id
_entity.type
_entity.pdbx_description
1 polymer ?
#
loop_
_entity_poly.entity_id
_entity_poly.type
_entity_poly.pdbx_seq_one_letter_code
_entity_poly.pdbx_strand_id
1 'polypeptide(L)'
;MKKLALVLSLVLMLTYVGCSSKTTVKETDAFRFDSKTGYAYSTAPFGIDTTELESAIGSKLTMVSESPATAPFAYTNYSSEDIVQSADCSGKFDAQFDENGKLFSVTFHEQLARGTAEEHFEAASKRFTETFGAPAVQDDNGTGTQYLEWQDKSSGTALGLTYSDLGTTDPTLMISVFEKSRYVEAGTGDWK
;
A
#
# COMPACT_ATOMS: atom_id res chain seq x y z
N MET A 1 -36.75 -53.06 47.69
CA MET A 1 -35.36 -52.95 47.21
C MET A 1 -35.41 -52.36 45.80
N LYS A 2 -35.17 -51.03 45.64
CA LYS A 2 -35.32 -50.29 44.40
C LYS A 2 -33.93 -50.24 43.74
N LYS A 3 -33.84 -50.74 42.49
CA LYS A 3 -32.62 -50.70 41.69
C LYS A 3 -32.54 -49.33 41.04
N LEU A 4 -31.50 -48.57 41.34
CA LEU A 4 -31.22 -47.27 40.77
C LEU A 4 -30.46 -47.51 39.48
N ALA A 5 -31.05 -47.17 38.32
CA ALA A 5 -30.37 -47.19 37.01
C ALA A 5 -29.66 -45.88 36.80
N LEU A 6 -28.32 -45.94 36.77
CA LEU A 6 -27.46 -44.80 36.44
C LEU A 6 -27.36 -44.66 34.94
N VAL A 7 -28.06 -43.67 34.38
CA VAL A 7 -27.91 -43.30 32.96
C VAL A 7 -26.72 -42.39 32.81
N LEU A 8 -25.63 -42.92 32.27
CA LEU A 8 -24.42 -42.16 31.93
C LEU A 8 -24.64 -41.43 30.58
N SER A 9 -25.05 -40.18 30.66
CA SER A 9 -25.13 -39.33 29.50
C SER A 9 -23.72 -38.89 29.04
N LEU A 10 -23.20 -39.55 28.03
CA LEU A 10 -21.96 -39.17 27.36
C LEU A 10 -22.23 -37.92 26.50
N VAL A 11 -21.98 -36.73 27.05
CA VAL A 11 -22.00 -35.48 26.29
C VAL A 11 -20.75 -35.43 25.43
N LEU A 12 -20.89 -35.75 24.14
CA LEU A 12 -19.87 -35.49 23.13
C LEU A 12 -19.76 -34.01 22.97
N MET A 13 -18.83 -33.33 23.64
CA MET A 13 -18.41 -31.99 23.30
C MET A 13 -17.61 -32.06 21.99
N LEU A 14 -18.30 -31.83 20.87
CA LEU A 14 -17.66 -31.47 19.63
C LEU A 14 -17.02 -30.07 19.81
N THR A 15 -15.75 -30.07 20.21
CA THR A 15 -14.92 -28.88 20.11
C THR A 15 -14.72 -28.60 18.62
N TYR A 16 -15.55 -27.72 18.08
CA TYR A 16 -15.24 -27.06 16.82
C TYR A 16 -13.96 -26.25 17.05
N VAL A 17 -12.82 -26.82 16.69
CA VAL A 17 -11.60 -26.07 16.46
C VAL A 17 -11.82 -25.30 15.15
N GLY A 18 -12.52 -24.18 15.27
CA GLY A 18 -12.55 -23.19 14.23
C GLY A 18 -11.11 -22.68 14.05
N CYS A 19 -10.44 -23.13 12.99
CA CYS A 19 -9.24 -22.50 12.50
C CYS A 19 -9.63 -21.10 12.01
N SER A 20 -9.82 -20.17 12.92
CA SER A 20 -9.83 -18.76 12.61
C SER A 20 -8.39 -18.42 12.24
N SER A 21 -8.08 -18.37 10.97
CA SER A 21 -6.83 -17.81 10.48
C SER A 21 -6.74 -16.39 11.05
N LYS A 22 -5.86 -16.22 12.05
CA LYS A 22 -5.64 -14.89 12.63
C LYS A 22 -5.15 -14.00 11.51
N THR A 23 -5.91 -12.97 11.21
CA THR A 23 -5.49 -11.92 10.29
C THR A 23 -4.23 -11.28 10.87
N THR A 24 -3.14 -11.30 10.12
CA THR A 24 -1.91 -10.61 10.50
C THR A 24 -1.99 -9.21 9.93
N VAL A 25 -1.99 -8.21 10.80
CA VAL A 25 -1.89 -6.79 10.44
C VAL A 25 -0.53 -6.28 10.88
N LYS A 26 0.16 -5.61 9.98
CA LYS A 26 1.42 -4.90 10.21
C LYS A 26 1.24 -3.49 9.68
N GLU A 27 1.65 -2.49 10.42
CA GLU A 27 1.43 -1.10 10.04
C GLU A 27 2.56 -0.19 10.48
N THR A 28 2.78 0.86 9.71
CA THR A 28 3.47 2.07 10.08
C THR A 28 2.42 3.17 10.31
N ASP A 29 2.83 4.43 10.42
CA ASP A 29 1.88 5.53 10.59
C ASP A 29 0.96 5.71 9.35
N ALA A 30 1.53 5.63 8.15
CA ALA A 30 0.82 5.88 6.89
C ALA A 30 0.42 4.60 6.14
N PHE A 31 1.13 3.50 6.32
CA PHE A 31 0.95 2.30 5.49
C PHE A 31 0.71 1.07 6.33
N ARG A 32 -0.17 0.22 5.85
CA ARG A 32 -0.47 -1.07 6.49
C ARG A 32 -0.39 -2.22 5.51
N PHE A 33 -0.11 -3.38 6.05
CA PHE A 33 -0.30 -4.67 5.40
C PHE A 33 -1.30 -5.49 6.22
N ASP A 34 -2.33 -5.99 5.56
CA ASP A 34 -3.29 -6.94 6.11
C ASP A 34 -3.26 -8.21 5.26
N SER A 35 -3.13 -9.38 5.87
CA SER A 35 -3.02 -10.65 5.16
C SER A 35 -4.25 -11.03 4.31
N LYS A 36 -5.35 -10.28 4.40
CA LYS A 36 -6.56 -10.47 3.57
C LYS A 36 -6.69 -9.45 2.46
N THR A 37 -6.28 -8.20 2.72
CA THR A 37 -6.49 -7.07 1.80
C THR A 37 -5.19 -6.52 1.21
N GLY A 38 -4.03 -6.99 1.72
CA GLY A 38 -2.70 -6.59 1.24
C GLY A 38 -2.24 -5.24 1.75
N TYR A 39 -1.39 -4.60 0.94
CA TYR A 39 -0.87 -3.26 1.22
C TYR A 39 -1.92 -2.20 0.92
N ALA A 40 -2.01 -1.20 1.79
CA ALA A 40 -2.90 -0.06 1.63
C ALA A 40 -2.34 1.17 2.37
N TYR A 41 -2.80 2.35 2.00
CA TYR A 41 -2.70 3.53 2.86
C TYR A 41 -3.60 3.34 4.08
N SER A 42 -3.10 3.61 5.30
CA SER A 42 -3.76 3.17 6.54
C SER A 42 -5.17 3.69 6.71
N THR A 43 -5.44 4.93 6.28
CA THR A 43 -6.76 5.58 6.41
C THR A 43 -7.63 5.48 5.16
N ALA A 44 -7.09 4.99 4.03
CA ALA A 44 -7.79 4.98 2.74
C ALA A 44 -7.55 3.65 1.99
N PRO A 45 -8.39 2.64 2.22
CA PRO A 45 -8.30 1.38 1.47
C PRO A 45 -8.64 1.60 -0.01
N PHE A 46 -8.16 0.71 -0.88
CA PHE A 46 -8.57 0.72 -2.28
C PHE A 46 -10.08 0.53 -2.46
N GLY A 47 -10.61 1.04 -3.57
CA GLY A 47 -12.03 0.96 -3.90
C GLY A 47 -12.91 2.08 -3.34
N ILE A 48 -12.37 3.01 -2.54
CA ILE A 48 -13.09 4.22 -2.12
C ILE A 48 -13.14 5.24 -3.26
N ASP A 49 -14.03 6.22 -3.17
CA ASP A 49 -14.12 7.33 -4.13
C ASP A 49 -13.31 8.56 -3.70
N THR A 50 -13.33 9.61 -4.53
CA THR A 50 -12.59 10.86 -4.27
C THR A 50 -13.03 11.55 -3.00
N THR A 51 -14.35 11.57 -2.70
CA THR A 51 -14.90 12.25 -1.52
C THR A 51 -14.47 11.54 -0.23
N GLU A 52 -14.50 10.21 -0.24
CA GLU A 52 -14.03 9.39 0.87
C GLU A 52 -12.52 9.58 1.09
N LEU A 53 -11.73 9.64 0.01
CA LEU A 53 -10.29 9.88 0.10
C LEU A 53 -9.97 11.27 0.63
N GLU A 54 -10.61 12.34 0.12
CA GLU A 54 -10.45 13.71 0.63
C GLU A 54 -10.70 13.79 2.15
N SER A 55 -11.75 13.11 2.60
CA SER A 55 -12.06 13.03 4.03
C SER A 55 -10.98 12.30 4.82
N ALA A 56 -10.41 11.23 4.27
CA ALA A 56 -9.38 10.41 4.91
C ALA A 56 -8.04 11.14 5.04
N ILE A 57 -7.65 11.92 4.04
CA ILE A 57 -6.37 12.66 4.02
C ILE A 57 -6.47 14.09 4.55
N GLY A 58 -7.69 14.62 4.76
CA GLY A 58 -7.92 15.97 5.23
C GLY A 58 -7.54 17.08 4.23
N SER A 59 -7.47 16.76 2.94
CA SER A 59 -7.14 17.70 1.85
C SER A 59 -8.05 17.49 0.67
N LYS A 60 -8.34 18.56 -0.09
CA LYS A 60 -9.03 18.46 -1.36
C LYS A 60 -8.14 17.87 -2.44
N LEU A 61 -8.78 17.22 -3.39
CA LEU A 61 -8.15 16.63 -4.55
C LEU A 61 -8.53 17.40 -5.81
N THR A 62 -7.53 17.79 -6.58
CA THR A 62 -7.72 18.41 -7.91
C THR A 62 -7.32 17.42 -8.98
N MET A 63 -8.18 17.23 -9.97
CA MET A 63 -7.88 16.42 -11.14
C MET A 63 -6.71 17.04 -11.91
N VAL A 64 -5.67 16.27 -12.16
CA VAL A 64 -4.44 16.71 -12.82
C VAL A 64 -4.42 16.25 -14.28
N SER A 65 -4.81 15.01 -14.54
CA SER A 65 -4.82 14.42 -15.87
C SER A 65 -5.69 13.17 -15.93
N GLU A 66 -6.07 12.82 -17.17
CA GLU A 66 -6.56 11.49 -17.51
C GLU A 66 -5.44 10.67 -18.11
N SER A 67 -5.58 9.35 -18.08
CA SER A 67 -4.63 8.44 -18.72
C SER A 67 -4.54 8.72 -20.22
N PRO A 68 -3.33 8.68 -20.82
CA PRO A 68 -3.20 8.78 -22.26
C PRO A 68 -3.87 7.59 -22.96
N ALA A 69 -4.30 7.76 -24.21
CA ALA A 69 -4.91 6.70 -25.00
C ALA A 69 -4.03 5.45 -25.20
N THR A 70 -2.73 5.61 -24.97
CA THR A 70 -1.74 4.50 -25.01
C THR A 70 -1.51 3.82 -23.67
N ALA A 71 -2.19 4.28 -22.60
CA ALA A 71 -2.08 3.62 -21.30
C ALA A 71 -2.63 2.19 -21.33
N PRO A 72 -2.10 1.29 -20.55
CA PRO A 72 -2.53 -0.11 -20.51
C PRO A 72 -3.97 -0.27 -20.01
N PHE A 73 -4.46 0.69 -19.25
CA PHE A 73 -5.85 0.78 -18.77
C PHE A 73 -6.22 2.25 -18.50
N ALA A 74 -7.52 2.53 -18.45
CA ALA A 74 -8.01 3.88 -18.19
C ALA A 74 -7.89 4.25 -16.71
N TYR A 75 -7.45 5.47 -16.42
CA TYR A 75 -7.40 6.02 -15.07
C TYR A 75 -7.44 7.55 -15.10
N THR A 76 -7.81 8.14 -13.96
CA THR A 76 -7.76 9.58 -13.71
C THR A 76 -6.82 9.87 -12.55
N ASN A 77 -5.90 10.81 -12.75
CA ASN A 77 -4.98 11.27 -11.71
C ASN A 77 -5.54 12.49 -10.98
N TYR A 78 -5.42 12.46 -9.67
CA TYR A 78 -5.70 13.58 -8.78
C TYR A 78 -4.47 13.88 -7.92
N SER A 79 -4.30 15.17 -7.54
CA SER A 79 -3.28 15.59 -6.59
C SER A 79 -3.92 16.37 -5.45
N SER A 80 -3.38 16.22 -4.24
CA SER A 80 -3.84 16.98 -3.08
C SER A 80 -3.52 18.46 -3.24
N GLU A 81 -4.43 19.33 -2.81
CA GLU A 81 -4.18 20.79 -2.79
C GLU A 81 -3.12 21.14 -1.74
N ASP A 82 -3.16 20.48 -0.59
CA ASP A 82 -2.24 20.68 0.51
C ASP A 82 -1.17 19.60 0.58
N ILE A 83 -0.13 19.87 1.38
CA ILE A 83 0.83 18.84 1.80
C ILE A 83 0.14 17.92 2.79
N VAL A 84 0.17 16.62 2.51
CA VAL A 84 -0.31 15.58 3.43
C VAL A 84 0.87 15.10 4.27
N GLN A 85 0.68 15.01 5.58
CA GLN A 85 1.74 14.65 6.53
C GLN A 85 1.38 13.42 7.33
N SER A 86 2.40 12.57 7.52
CA SER A 86 2.39 11.47 8.48
C SER A 86 3.78 11.34 9.11
N ALA A 87 3.97 10.47 10.08
CA ALA A 87 5.29 10.17 10.60
C ALA A 87 6.19 9.43 9.59
N ASP A 88 5.61 8.83 8.54
CA ASP A 88 6.35 8.10 7.52
C ASP A 88 6.82 9.00 6.37
N CYS A 89 6.02 10.00 6.02
CA CYS A 89 6.25 10.85 4.86
C CYS A 89 5.49 12.18 4.97
N SER A 90 5.98 13.17 4.23
CA SER A 90 5.35 14.47 4.09
C SER A 90 5.50 14.94 2.65
N GLY A 91 4.41 15.22 1.95
CA GLY A 91 4.51 15.60 0.55
C GLY A 91 3.16 15.82 -0.12
N LYS A 92 3.22 16.08 -1.44
CA LYS A 92 2.02 16.00 -2.28
C LYS A 92 1.56 14.56 -2.34
N PHE A 93 0.25 14.42 -2.27
CA PHE A 93 -0.41 13.12 -2.31
C PHE A 93 -1.14 12.99 -3.65
N ASP A 94 -0.65 12.10 -4.48
CA ASP A 94 -1.28 11.78 -5.76
C ASP A 94 -2.08 10.49 -5.64
N ALA A 95 -3.23 10.46 -6.30
CA ALA A 95 -4.14 9.33 -6.29
C ALA A 95 -4.61 8.99 -7.71
N GLN A 96 -4.72 7.70 -7.99
CA GLN A 96 -5.26 7.21 -9.26
C GLN A 96 -6.57 6.46 -9.02
N PHE A 97 -7.56 6.86 -9.81
CA PHE A 97 -8.89 6.26 -9.81
C PHE A 97 -9.15 5.59 -11.15
N ASP A 98 -9.78 4.43 -11.10
CA ASP A 98 -10.18 3.71 -12.32
C ASP A 98 -11.39 4.37 -13.01
N GLU A 99 -11.83 3.79 -14.13
CA GLU A 99 -12.97 4.26 -14.92
C GLU A 99 -14.30 4.30 -14.15
N ASN A 100 -14.39 3.58 -13.02
CA ASN A 100 -15.55 3.58 -12.13
C ASN A 100 -15.39 4.58 -10.97
N GLY A 101 -14.33 5.40 -10.99
CA GLY A 101 -14.01 6.35 -9.92
C GLY A 101 -13.56 5.69 -8.63
N LYS A 102 -12.93 4.50 -8.71
CA LYS A 102 -12.45 3.75 -7.55
C LYS A 102 -10.93 3.85 -7.42
N LEU A 103 -10.48 4.20 -6.20
CA LEU A 103 -9.07 4.32 -5.86
C LEU A 103 -8.35 2.99 -6.04
N PHE A 104 -7.21 2.99 -6.74
CA PHE A 104 -6.35 1.82 -6.88
C PHE A 104 -4.85 2.11 -6.70
N SER A 105 -4.46 3.38 -6.60
CA SER A 105 -3.07 3.77 -6.35
C SER A 105 -3.01 5.09 -5.61
N VAL A 106 -2.09 5.19 -4.66
CA VAL A 106 -1.70 6.45 -4.02
C VAL A 106 -0.18 6.57 -4.04
N THR A 107 0.32 7.79 -4.17
CA THR A 107 1.75 8.09 -4.14
C THR A 107 1.99 9.38 -3.37
N PHE A 108 2.89 9.35 -2.41
CA PHE A 108 3.46 10.54 -1.83
C PHE A 108 4.67 10.98 -2.63
N HIS A 109 4.73 12.26 -2.94
CA HIS A 109 5.87 12.90 -3.57
C HIS A 109 6.50 13.90 -2.60
N GLU A 110 7.67 13.55 -2.06
CA GLU A 110 8.44 14.42 -1.21
C GLU A 110 9.64 14.94 -2.00
N GLN A 111 9.70 16.26 -2.18
CA GLN A 111 10.82 16.94 -2.80
C GLN A 111 11.76 17.43 -1.70
N LEU A 112 12.98 16.94 -1.68
CA LEU A 112 13.91 17.11 -0.57
C LEU A 112 15.18 17.83 -1.03
N ALA A 113 15.79 18.60 -0.11
CA ALA A 113 17.10 19.16 -0.37
C ALA A 113 18.13 18.03 -0.60
N ARG A 114 19.04 18.25 -1.55
CA ARG A 114 20.11 17.31 -1.84
C ARG A 114 20.95 17.03 -0.58
N GLY A 115 21.19 15.76 -0.30
CA GLY A 115 21.85 15.30 0.93
C GLY A 115 20.90 14.84 2.04
N THR A 116 19.62 15.28 2.05
CA THR A 116 18.63 14.77 2.99
C THR A 116 17.76 13.67 2.41
N ALA A 117 17.58 13.65 1.09
CA ALA A 117 16.70 12.68 0.43
C ALA A 117 17.22 11.24 0.56
N GLU A 118 18.53 11.03 0.47
CA GLU A 118 19.13 9.70 0.67
C GLU A 118 18.95 9.21 2.11
N GLU A 119 19.16 10.09 3.10
CA GLU A 119 18.92 9.77 4.53
C GLU A 119 17.44 9.40 4.77
N HIS A 120 16.50 10.11 4.14
CA HIS A 120 15.08 9.82 4.23
C HIS A 120 14.73 8.48 3.56
N PHE A 121 15.33 8.18 2.40
CA PHE A 121 15.16 6.89 1.73
C PHE A 121 15.67 5.73 2.59
N GLU A 122 16.88 5.86 3.17
CA GLU A 122 17.45 4.85 4.06
C GLU A 122 16.58 4.64 5.31
N ALA A 123 16.09 5.72 5.93
CA ALA A 123 15.23 5.67 7.09
C ALA A 123 13.88 4.99 6.78
N ALA A 124 13.25 5.32 5.65
CA ALA A 124 12.02 4.70 5.19
C ALA A 124 12.24 3.22 4.83
N SER A 125 13.32 2.90 4.10
CA SER A 125 13.70 1.53 3.74
C SER A 125 13.88 0.65 4.97
N LYS A 126 14.60 1.15 5.97
CA LYS A 126 14.82 0.44 7.24
C LYS A 126 13.48 0.18 7.95
N ARG A 127 12.67 1.22 8.14
CA ARG A 127 11.36 1.11 8.83
C ARG A 127 10.42 0.14 8.13
N PHE A 128 10.32 0.21 6.80
CA PHE A 128 9.45 -0.70 6.04
C PHE A 128 9.98 -2.14 6.08
N THR A 129 11.30 -2.32 6.04
CA THR A 129 11.91 -3.66 6.18
C THR A 129 11.66 -4.25 7.57
N GLU A 130 11.79 -3.46 8.62
CA GLU A 130 11.50 -3.89 10.00
C GLU A 130 10.02 -4.25 10.18
N THR A 131 9.11 -3.51 9.55
CA THR A 131 7.67 -3.71 9.68
C THR A 131 7.16 -4.82 8.75
N PHE A 132 7.51 -4.77 7.47
CA PHE A 132 6.90 -5.62 6.44
C PHE A 132 7.79 -6.82 6.04
N GLY A 133 9.06 -6.81 6.41
CA GLY A 133 10.06 -7.80 6.02
C GLY A 133 10.91 -7.33 4.84
N ALA A 134 11.72 -8.22 4.29
CA ALA A 134 12.58 -7.89 3.14
C ALA A 134 11.73 -7.56 1.90
N PRO A 135 12.11 -6.53 1.11
CA PRO A 135 11.45 -6.24 -0.14
C PRO A 135 11.64 -7.38 -1.15
N ALA A 136 10.64 -7.57 -2.00
CA ALA A 136 10.68 -8.57 -3.09
C ALA A 136 11.52 -8.09 -4.27
N VAL A 137 11.60 -6.77 -4.48
CA VAL A 137 12.41 -6.14 -5.51
C VAL A 137 13.36 -5.14 -4.87
N GLN A 138 14.62 -5.17 -5.30
CA GLN A 138 15.62 -4.14 -5.04
C GLN A 138 16.29 -3.84 -6.36
N ASP A 139 16.20 -2.61 -6.81
CA ASP A 139 16.81 -2.16 -8.06
C ASP A 139 17.56 -0.85 -7.81
N ASP A 140 18.81 -0.81 -8.26
CA ASP A 140 19.62 0.39 -8.35
C ASP A 140 20.14 0.46 -9.79
N ASN A 141 19.54 1.34 -10.58
CA ASN A 141 19.88 1.46 -11.99
C ASN A 141 21.26 2.13 -12.24
N GLY A 142 21.99 2.51 -11.20
CA GLY A 142 23.29 3.18 -11.29
C GLY A 142 23.24 4.58 -11.90
N THR A 143 22.06 5.12 -12.15
CA THR A 143 21.83 6.46 -12.74
C THR A 143 21.17 7.43 -11.75
N GLY A 144 21.23 7.11 -10.45
CA GLY A 144 20.67 7.93 -9.38
C GLY A 144 19.22 7.60 -9.01
N THR A 145 18.70 6.46 -9.48
CA THR A 145 17.39 5.97 -9.03
C THR A 145 17.55 4.65 -8.30
N GLN A 146 17.01 4.59 -7.09
CA GLN A 146 16.90 3.37 -6.29
C GLN A 146 15.42 3.04 -6.08
N TYR A 147 15.07 1.76 -6.15
CA TYR A 147 13.72 1.27 -6.01
C TYR A 147 13.65 0.03 -5.14
N LEU A 148 12.74 0.05 -4.16
CA LEU A 148 12.38 -1.10 -3.35
C LEU A 148 10.88 -1.37 -3.47
N GLU A 149 10.49 -2.66 -3.50
CA GLU A 149 9.08 -3.01 -3.57
C GLU A 149 8.76 -4.23 -2.71
N TRP A 150 7.76 -4.10 -1.87
CA TRP A 150 7.13 -5.17 -1.10
C TRP A 150 5.85 -5.59 -1.82
N GLN A 151 5.70 -6.89 -2.08
CA GLN A 151 4.62 -7.45 -2.89
C GLN A 151 3.76 -8.41 -2.08
N ASP A 152 2.44 -8.37 -2.31
CA ASP A 152 1.52 -9.44 -1.90
C ASP A 152 0.70 -9.92 -3.11
N LYS A 153 1.10 -11.09 -3.64
CA LYS A 153 0.43 -11.71 -4.80
C LYS A 153 -1.00 -12.14 -4.49
N SER A 154 -1.30 -12.45 -3.23
CA SER A 154 -2.60 -12.98 -2.83
C SER A 154 -3.69 -11.91 -2.85
N SER A 155 -3.35 -10.68 -2.49
CA SER A 155 -4.25 -9.52 -2.56
C SER A 155 -4.09 -8.72 -3.86
N GLY A 156 -3.03 -8.97 -4.63
CA GLY A 156 -2.74 -8.21 -5.84
C GLY A 156 -2.14 -6.83 -5.60
N THR A 157 -1.55 -6.57 -4.42
CA THR A 157 -1.10 -5.23 -4.03
C THR A 157 0.42 -5.15 -3.83
N ALA A 158 0.97 -3.93 -3.87
CA ALA A 158 2.36 -3.66 -3.56
C ALA A 158 2.55 -2.31 -2.87
N LEU A 159 3.67 -2.20 -2.12
CA LEU A 159 4.21 -0.97 -1.57
C LEU A 159 5.56 -0.72 -2.23
N GLY A 160 5.74 0.44 -2.85
CA GLY A 160 6.97 0.87 -3.52
C GLY A 160 7.61 2.05 -2.78
N LEU A 161 8.93 2.04 -2.70
CA LEU A 161 9.76 3.14 -2.22
C LEU A 161 10.78 3.47 -3.29
N THR A 162 10.75 4.71 -3.80
CA THR A 162 11.63 5.18 -4.87
C THR A 162 12.38 6.42 -4.42
N TYR A 163 13.68 6.39 -4.57
CA TYR A 163 14.53 7.57 -4.53
C TYR A 163 15.00 7.90 -5.94
N SER A 164 14.99 9.18 -6.32
CA SER A 164 15.50 9.62 -7.62
C SER A 164 16.27 10.94 -7.49
N ASP A 165 17.57 10.90 -7.80
CA ASP A 165 18.44 12.07 -7.99
C ASP A 165 19.05 12.02 -9.39
N LEU A 166 18.45 12.73 -10.33
CA LEU A 166 18.95 12.83 -11.70
C LEU A 166 19.99 13.96 -11.88
N GLY A 167 20.41 14.60 -10.80
CA GLY A 167 21.45 15.62 -10.80
C GLY A 167 21.05 17.00 -11.33
N THR A 168 19.87 17.14 -11.95
CA THR A 168 19.38 18.38 -12.58
C THR A 168 18.35 19.14 -11.76
N THR A 169 17.69 18.45 -10.86
CA THR A 169 16.65 18.99 -9.95
C THR A 169 16.93 18.51 -8.53
N ASP A 170 16.17 18.99 -7.55
CA ASP A 170 16.20 18.44 -6.20
C ASP A 170 15.72 16.99 -6.23
N PRO A 171 16.34 16.11 -5.43
CA PRO A 171 15.95 14.71 -5.35
C PRO A 171 14.50 14.54 -4.92
N THR A 172 13.88 13.49 -5.39
CA THR A 172 12.52 13.13 -5.06
C THR A 172 12.49 11.79 -4.34
N LEU A 173 11.78 11.73 -3.23
CA LEU A 173 11.36 10.50 -2.57
C LEU A 173 9.89 10.25 -2.89
N MET A 174 9.58 9.06 -3.39
CA MET A 174 8.22 8.63 -3.65
C MET A 174 7.90 7.37 -2.86
N ILE A 175 6.76 7.37 -2.21
CA ILE A 175 6.23 6.19 -1.53
C ILE A 175 4.85 5.91 -2.10
N SER A 176 4.71 4.74 -2.75
CA SER A 176 3.49 4.37 -3.46
C SER A 176 2.90 3.10 -2.87
N VAL A 177 1.57 3.04 -2.78
CA VAL A 177 0.85 1.80 -2.58
C VAL A 177 -0.18 1.66 -3.69
N PHE A 178 -0.27 0.47 -4.30
CA PHE A 178 -1.05 0.30 -5.53
C PHE A 178 -1.52 -1.14 -5.74
N GLU A 179 -2.61 -1.30 -6.51
CA GLU A 179 -3.07 -2.60 -7.00
C GLU A 179 -2.16 -3.09 -8.14
N LYS A 180 -1.08 -3.78 -7.78
CA LYS A 180 -0.09 -4.29 -8.73
C LYS A 180 -0.67 -5.26 -9.75
N SER A 181 -1.70 -6.02 -9.38
CA SER A 181 -2.41 -6.93 -10.29
C SER A 181 -2.87 -6.26 -11.58
N ARG A 182 -3.33 -5.00 -11.53
CA ARG A 182 -3.75 -4.23 -12.72
C ARG A 182 -2.61 -4.08 -13.72
N TYR A 183 -1.39 -3.80 -13.24
CA TYR A 183 -0.20 -3.65 -14.09
C TYR A 183 0.27 -4.99 -14.66
N VAL A 184 0.19 -6.05 -13.87
CA VAL A 184 0.54 -7.42 -14.31
C VAL A 184 -0.45 -7.92 -15.37
N GLU A 185 -1.75 -7.75 -15.16
CA GLU A 185 -2.80 -8.12 -16.10
C GLU A 185 -2.70 -7.32 -17.40
N ALA A 186 -2.29 -6.07 -17.33
CA ALA A 186 -2.04 -5.21 -18.47
C ALA A 186 -0.69 -5.48 -19.18
N GLY A 187 0.13 -6.41 -18.66
CA GLY A 187 1.43 -6.77 -19.25
C GLY A 187 2.54 -5.73 -19.06
N THR A 188 2.37 -4.82 -18.10
CA THR A 188 3.32 -3.73 -17.80
C THR A 188 4.04 -3.90 -16.47
N GLY A 189 3.82 -5.02 -15.78
CA GLY A 189 4.45 -5.36 -14.52
C GLY A 189 4.59 -6.86 -14.33
N ASP A 190 5.47 -7.26 -13.43
CA ASP A 190 5.74 -8.66 -13.08
C ASP A 190 5.71 -8.86 -11.56
N TRP A 191 5.31 -10.06 -11.13
CA TRP A 191 5.51 -10.54 -9.77
C TRP A 191 6.93 -11.13 -9.61
N LYS A 192 7.61 -10.76 -8.55
CA LYS A 192 8.93 -11.32 -8.18
C LYS A 192 8.82 -12.35 -7.05
#